data_0038301f8283a7c2396f77b247074d7b
#
_entry.id   0038301f8283a7c2396f77b247074d7b
#
_cell.length_a   1.000
_cell.length_b   1.000
_cell.length_c   1.000
_cell.angle_alpha   90.00
_cell.angle_beta   90.00
_cell.angle_gamma   90.00
#
_symmetry.space_group_name_H-M   'P 1'
#
loop_
_entity.id
_entity.type
_entity.pdbx_description
1 polymer ?
#
loop_
_entity_poly.entity_id
_entity_poly.type
_entity_poly.pdbx_seq_one_letter_code
_entity_poly.pdbx_strand_id
1 'polypeptide(L)'
;AMQGVDVAQECGVNSKSSDSDVKEFVGKLSADFLGGLTDRVDFIYMSYQSVSRQRLKAQQILPVLPTNFANAEKSASSRPYIFEPDAETIFRSALPLMVLSSVQEIFCENRASEQAARVMAMQSANDNAKKLLEQLSLEYNKLRQQSITNELLDILGGQVR
;
A
#
# COMPACT_ATOMS: atom_id res chain seq x y z
N ALA A 1 -20.38 7.20 -0.80
CA ALA A 1 -20.15 8.12 -1.91
C ALA A 1 -19.14 9.17 -1.44
N MET A 2 -17.92 9.11 -1.96
CA MET A 2 -16.92 10.15 -1.76
C MET A 2 -17.40 11.42 -2.49
N GLN A 3 -17.26 12.54 -1.81
CA GLN A 3 -17.75 13.85 -2.27
C GLN A 3 -17.27 14.18 -3.69
N GLY A 4 -18.18 14.20 -4.66
CA GLY A 4 -17.99 14.83 -5.96
C GLY A 4 -17.16 14.04 -7.00
N VAL A 5 -16.96 12.75 -6.81
CA VAL A 5 -16.32 11.88 -7.84
C VAL A 5 -17.37 10.91 -8.37
N ASP A 6 -17.67 11.01 -9.68
CA ASP A 6 -18.49 10.02 -10.35
C ASP A 6 -17.68 8.74 -10.55
N VAL A 7 -18.14 7.65 -9.92
CA VAL A 7 -17.54 6.32 -10.09
C VAL A 7 -18.19 5.68 -11.33
N ALA A 8 -17.45 5.66 -12.43
CA ALA A 8 -17.94 5.08 -13.69
C ALA A 8 -18.00 3.54 -13.64
N GLN A 9 -17.03 2.90 -12.97
CA GLN A 9 -16.96 1.44 -12.87
C GLN A 9 -16.11 1.01 -11.66
N GLU A 10 -16.56 -0.03 -10.94
CA GLU A 10 -15.77 -0.73 -9.95
C GLU A 10 -15.07 -1.93 -10.62
N CYS A 11 -13.75 -1.93 -10.63
CA CYS A 11 -12.96 -3.07 -11.04
C CYS A 11 -12.63 -3.92 -9.82
N GLY A 12 -12.92 -5.21 -9.85
CA GLY A 12 -12.69 -6.14 -8.74
C GLY A 12 -11.20 -6.44 -8.45
N VAL A 13 -10.29 -5.64 -9.02
CA VAL A 13 -8.83 -5.80 -8.83
C VAL A 13 -8.42 -5.13 -7.52
N ASN A 14 -7.84 -5.92 -6.61
CA ASN A 14 -7.41 -5.47 -5.30
C ASN A 14 -5.98 -5.94 -5.00
N SER A 15 -5.47 -5.61 -3.83
CA SER A 15 -4.10 -5.97 -3.41
C SER A 15 -3.83 -7.49 -3.32
N LYS A 16 -4.86 -8.33 -3.44
CA LYS A 16 -4.76 -9.81 -3.43
C LYS A 16 -4.97 -10.42 -4.81
N SER A 17 -5.29 -9.61 -5.82
CA SER A 17 -5.52 -10.09 -7.17
C SER A 17 -4.28 -10.73 -7.76
N SER A 18 -4.49 -11.72 -8.63
CA SER A 18 -3.41 -12.42 -9.31
C SER A 18 -2.83 -11.57 -10.45
N ASP A 19 -1.65 -11.93 -10.93
CA ASP A 19 -1.04 -11.25 -12.08
C ASP A 19 -1.90 -11.36 -13.35
N SER A 20 -2.69 -12.45 -13.47
CA SER A 20 -3.65 -12.61 -14.57
C SER A 20 -4.77 -11.58 -14.53
N ASP A 21 -5.30 -11.28 -13.32
CA ASP A 21 -6.37 -10.29 -13.15
C ASP A 21 -5.87 -8.88 -13.48
N VAL A 22 -4.63 -8.57 -13.08
CA VAL A 22 -3.97 -7.29 -13.41
C VAL A 22 -3.77 -7.18 -14.92
N LYS A 23 -3.36 -8.27 -15.58
CA LYS A 23 -3.18 -8.30 -17.03
C LYS A 23 -4.49 -8.08 -17.79
N GLU A 24 -5.58 -8.73 -17.35
CA GLU A 24 -6.91 -8.55 -17.92
C GLU A 24 -7.39 -7.10 -17.73
N PHE A 25 -7.19 -6.54 -16.53
CA PHE A 25 -7.53 -5.16 -16.22
C PHE A 25 -6.78 -4.16 -17.11
N VAL A 26 -5.47 -4.32 -17.27
CA VAL A 26 -4.64 -3.48 -18.16
C VAL A 26 -5.09 -3.64 -19.62
N GLY A 27 -5.47 -4.85 -20.04
CA GLY A 27 -6.01 -5.09 -21.37
C GLY A 27 -7.29 -4.29 -21.64
N LYS A 28 -8.23 -4.26 -20.67
CA LYS A 28 -9.44 -3.45 -20.75
C LYS A 28 -9.14 -1.95 -20.83
N LEU A 29 -8.29 -1.45 -19.91
CA LEU A 29 -7.89 -0.03 -19.93
C LEU A 29 -7.24 0.39 -21.24
N SER A 30 -6.39 -0.47 -21.79
CA SER A 30 -5.73 -0.20 -23.07
C SER A 30 -6.73 -0.20 -24.23
N ALA A 31 -7.72 -1.10 -24.21
CA ALA A 31 -8.78 -1.14 -25.21
C ALA A 31 -9.68 0.10 -25.15
N ASP A 32 -10.06 0.55 -23.95
CA ASP A 32 -10.87 1.75 -23.75
C ASP A 32 -10.12 3.01 -24.20
N PHE A 33 -8.82 3.09 -23.94
CA PHE A 33 -7.97 4.18 -24.42
C PHE A 33 -7.84 4.18 -25.94
N LEU A 34 -7.57 3.03 -26.56
CA LEU A 34 -7.45 2.92 -28.02
C LEU A 34 -8.80 3.13 -28.71
N GLY A 35 -9.90 2.77 -28.06
CA GLY A 35 -11.26 3.00 -28.52
C GLY A 35 -11.75 4.45 -28.40
N GLY A 36 -10.94 5.33 -27.77
CA GLY A 36 -11.29 6.74 -27.55
C GLY A 36 -12.37 6.96 -26.49
N LEU A 37 -12.65 5.96 -25.64
CA LEU A 37 -13.55 6.10 -24.50
C LEU A 37 -12.87 6.86 -23.32
N THR A 38 -11.55 6.84 -23.29
CA THR A 38 -10.75 7.47 -22.23
C THR A 38 -9.55 8.17 -22.85
N ASP A 39 -9.35 9.45 -22.53
CA ASP A 39 -8.23 10.26 -23.04
C ASP A 39 -6.97 10.16 -22.18
N ARG A 40 -7.15 9.82 -20.91
CA ARG A 40 -6.06 9.78 -19.92
C ARG A 40 -6.34 8.78 -18.82
N VAL A 41 -5.29 8.08 -18.41
CA VAL A 41 -5.31 7.13 -17.28
C VAL A 41 -4.23 7.50 -16.28
N ASP A 42 -4.65 7.89 -15.09
CA ASP A 42 -3.78 8.17 -13.95
C ASP A 42 -4.05 7.16 -12.84
N PHE A 43 -2.98 6.62 -12.26
CA PHE A 43 -3.04 5.77 -11.08
C PHE A 43 -2.66 6.59 -9.84
N ILE A 44 -3.52 6.50 -8.82
CA ILE A 44 -3.26 7.09 -7.51
C ILE A 44 -3.06 5.94 -6.53
N TYR A 45 -1.88 5.86 -5.92
CA TYR A 45 -1.50 4.74 -5.07
C TYR A 45 -0.53 5.16 -3.97
N MET A 46 -0.35 4.28 -2.98
CA MET A 46 0.63 4.47 -1.91
C MET A 46 1.97 3.86 -2.30
N SER A 47 2.93 4.73 -2.61
CA SER A 47 4.30 4.33 -2.92
C SER A 47 5.05 3.98 -1.62
N TYR A 48 5.74 2.85 -1.63
CA TYR A 48 6.54 2.36 -0.53
C TYR A 48 7.92 3.01 -0.53
N GLN A 49 8.26 3.72 0.55
CA GLN A 49 9.61 4.26 0.76
C GLN A 49 10.35 3.52 1.88
N SER A 50 9.66 3.24 2.98
CA SER A 50 10.16 2.46 4.11
C SER A 50 8.99 1.90 4.92
N VAL A 51 9.27 1.03 5.87
CA VAL A 51 8.24 0.45 6.75
C VAL A 51 7.43 1.53 7.47
N SER A 52 8.08 2.62 7.89
CA SER A 52 7.46 3.73 8.62
C SER A 52 6.99 4.87 7.72
N ARG A 53 7.31 4.85 6.42
CA ARG A 53 7.05 5.98 5.53
C ARG A 53 6.48 5.51 4.19
N GLN A 54 5.19 5.82 4.00
CA GLN A 54 4.50 5.66 2.74
C GLN A 54 4.10 7.04 2.22
N ARG A 55 4.04 7.19 0.90
CA ARG A 55 3.69 8.45 0.27
C ARG A 55 2.66 8.24 -0.82
N LEU A 56 1.63 9.09 -0.82
CA LEU A 56 0.67 9.13 -1.92
C LEU A 56 1.38 9.62 -3.19
N LYS A 57 1.24 8.86 -4.26
CA LYS A 57 1.78 9.17 -5.59
C LYS A 57 0.68 9.06 -6.63
N ALA A 58 0.64 10.03 -7.53
CA ALA A 58 -0.16 9.99 -8.74
C ALA A 58 0.78 9.82 -9.93
N GLN A 59 0.51 8.84 -10.77
CA GLN A 59 1.35 8.52 -11.94
C GLN A 59 0.48 8.34 -13.16
N GLN A 60 0.74 9.11 -14.20
CA GLN A 60 0.11 8.92 -15.49
C GLN A 60 0.70 7.70 -16.19
N ILE A 61 -0.17 6.83 -16.65
CA ILE A 61 0.20 5.62 -17.41
C ILE A 61 -0.15 5.78 -18.89
N LEU A 62 -1.32 6.36 -19.19
CA LEU A 62 -1.72 6.62 -20.57
C LEU A 62 -2.15 8.11 -20.72
N PRO A 63 -1.82 8.76 -21.83
CA PRO A 63 -0.86 8.34 -22.85
C PRO A 63 0.57 8.25 -22.28
N VAL A 64 1.40 7.40 -22.88
CA VAL A 64 2.82 7.30 -22.54
C VAL A 64 3.53 8.54 -23.04
N LEU A 65 4.11 9.32 -22.12
CA LEU A 65 4.81 10.56 -22.44
C LEU A 65 6.32 10.33 -22.57
N PRO A 66 7.02 11.06 -23.46
CA PRO A 66 8.47 11.02 -23.57
C PRO A 66 9.19 11.35 -22.24
N THR A 67 8.58 12.18 -21.40
CA THR A 67 9.10 12.55 -20.07
C THR A 67 9.24 11.35 -19.14
N ASN A 68 8.50 10.27 -19.36
CA ASN A 68 8.64 9.03 -18.58
C ASN A 68 9.99 8.35 -18.84
N PHE A 69 10.68 8.74 -19.92
CA PHE A 69 12.01 8.24 -20.33
C PHE A 69 13.14 9.22 -20.07
N ALA A 70 12.89 10.36 -19.42
CA ALA A 70 13.88 11.41 -19.23
C ALA A 70 15.17 10.95 -18.53
N ASN A 71 15.14 9.84 -17.79
CA ASN A 71 16.34 9.25 -17.20
C ASN A 71 17.14 8.36 -18.18
N ALA A 72 16.56 8.01 -19.33
CA ALA A 72 17.22 7.19 -20.33
C ALA A 72 18.21 8.01 -21.20
N GLU A 73 17.99 9.32 -21.32
CA GLU A 73 18.88 10.19 -22.12
C GLU A 73 20.32 10.25 -21.58
N LYS A 74 20.52 10.04 -20.27
CA LYS A 74 21.85 10.01 -19.65
C LYS A 74 22.64 8.75 -19.96
N SER A 75 22.00 7.73 -20.50
CA SER A 75 22.61 6.45 -20.85
C SER A 75 22.74 6.25 -22.36
N ALA A 76 22.47 7.26 -23.17
CA ALA A 76 22.61 7.18 -24.62
C ALA A 76 24.08 6.93 -24.97
N SER A 77 24.40 5.65 -25.12
CA SER A 77 25.67 5.23 -25.72
C SER A 77 25.72 5.78 -27.14
N SER A 78 26.85 6.38 -27.50
CA SER A 78 27.11 6.95 -28.82
C SER A 78 27.11 5.92 -29.95
N ARG A 79 26.79 4.65 -29.66
CA ARG A 79 26.78 3.57 -30.67
C ARG A 79 25.37 3.43 -31.26
N PRO A 80 25.24 3.45 -32.59
CA PRO A 80 23.98 3.19 -33.25
C PRO A 80 23.53 1.75 -32.96
N TYR A 81 22.26 1.61 -32.52
CA TYR A 81 21.63 0.27 -32.35
C TYR A 81 21.11 -0.20 -33.71
N ILE A 82 21.26 -1.48 -33.96
CA ILE A 82 20.63 -2.16 -35.11
C ILE A 82 19.33 -2.75 -34.60
N PHE A 83 18.23 -2.39 -35.23
CA PHE A 83 16.88 -2.87 -34.90
C PHE A 83 16.46 -3.93 -35.91
N GLU A 84 16.03 -5.09 -35.43
CA GLU A 84 15.49 -6.17 -36.25
C GLU A 84 14.09 -6.59 -35.74
N PRO A 85 13.04 -6.56 -36.57
CA PRO A 85 13.04 -6.20 -38.01
C PRO A 85 13.17 -4.69 -38.25
N ASP A 86 12.56 -3.83 -37.45
CA ASP A 86 12.60 -2.38 -37.52
C ASP A 86 12.21 -1.74 -36.18
N ALA A 87 12.57 -0.49 -35.96
CA ALA A 87 12.35 0.21 -34.71
C ALA A 87 10.84 0.38 -34.39
N GLU A 88 10.00 0.56 -35.39
CA GLU A 88 8.57 0.77 -35.20
C GLU A 88 7.86 -0.51 -34.73
N THR A 89 8.18 -1.64 -35.33
CA THR A 89 7.65 -2.96 -34.94
C THR A 89 8.05 -3.32 -33.51
N ILE A 90 9.33 -3.07 -33.16
CA ILE A 90 9.82 -3.31 -31.80
C ILE A 90 9.07 -2.40 -30.82
N PHE A 91 8.92 -1.13 -31.12
CA PHE A 91 8.24 -0.17 -30.25
C PHE A 91 6.77 -0.54 -30.05
N ARG A 92 6.06 -0.92 -31.11
CA ARG A 92 4.65 -1.36 -31.03
C ARG A 92 4.45 -2.60 -30.16
N SER A 93 5.43 -3.52 -30.16
CA SER A 93 5.36 -4.72 -29.31
C SER A 93 5.81 -4.44 -27.87
N ALA A 94 6.72 -3.52 -27.63
CA ALA A 94 7.25 -3.19 -26.32
C ALA A 94 6.32 -2.30 -25.49
N LEU A 95 5.56 -1.38 -26.14
CA LEU A 95 4.67 -0.45 -25.44
C LEU A 95 3.62 -1.14 -24.54
N PRO A 96 2.86 -2.14 -25.01
CA PRO A 96 1.89 -2.84 -24.16
C PRO A 96 2.55 -3.54 -22.97
N LEU A 97 3.74 -4.10 -23.18
CA LEU A 97 4.50 -4.75 -22.13
C LEU A 97 4.99 -3.76 -21.09
N MET A 98 5.42 -2.57 -21.52
CA MET A 98 5.85 -1.49 -20.63
C MET A 98 4.67 -0.98 -19.78
N VAL A 99 3.50 -0.76 -20.38
CA VAL A 99 2.28 -0.36 -19.65
C VAL A 99 1.92 -1.41 -18.62
N LEU A 100 1.90 -2.70 -19.00
CA LEU A 100 1.63 -3.79 -18.10
C LEU A 100 2.62 -3.82 -16.93
N SER A 101 3.93 -3.72 -17.21
CA SER A 101 4.97 -3.73 -16.19
C SER A 101 4.84 -2.56 -15.22
N SER A 102 4.54 -1.35 -15.74
CA SER A 102 4.34 -0.16 -14.89
C SER A 102 3.13 -0.32 -13.96
N VAL A 103 2.04 -0.89 -14.44
CA VAL A 103 0.86 -1.15 -13.61
C VAL A 103 1.15 -2.24 -12.57
N GLN A 104 1.85 -3.32 -12.93
CA GLN A 104 2.27 -4.35 -11.98
C GLN A 104 3.17 -3.78 -10.87
N GLU A 105 4.10 -2.90 -11.22
CA GLU A 105 4.94 -2.18 -10.25
C GLU A 105 4.08 -1.38 -9.25
N ILE A 106 3.08 -0.63 -9.75
CA ILE A 106 2.14 0.13 -8.91
C ILE A 106 1.40 -0.79 -7.93
N PHE A 107 0.90 -1.93 -8.40
CA PHE A 107 0.23 -2.90 -7.53
C PHE A 107 1.16 -3.48 -6.47
N CYS A 108 2.39 -3.82 -6.84
CA CYS A 108 3.41 -4.30 -5.91
C CYS A 108 3.77 -3.26 -4.84
N GLU A 109 4.00 -2.00 -5.24
CA GLU A 109 4.28 -0.90 -4.31
C GLU A 109 3.13 -0.65 -3.35
N ASN A 110 1.89 -0.60 -3.86
CA ASN A 110 0.71 -0.39 -3.05
C ASN A 110 0.51 -1.53 -2.04
N ARG A 111 0.71 -2.78 -2.47
CA ARG A 111 0.65 -3.96 -1.61
C ARG A 111 1.72 -3.93 -0.52
N ALA A 112 2.95 -3.58 -0.88
CA ALA A 112 4.05 -3.43 0.07
C ALA A 112 3.75 -2.35 1.11
N SER A 113 3.21 -1.21 0.68
CA SER A 113 2.80 -0.11 1.55
C SER A 113 1.68 -0.51 2.52
N GLU A 114 0.68 -1.24 2.04
CA GLU A 114 -0.41 -1.77 2.88
C GLU A 114 0.12 -2.73 3.95
N GLN A 115 1.01 -3.66 3.59
CA GLN A 115 1.59 -4.60 4.54
C GLN A 115 2.49 -3.89 5.56
N ALA A 116 3.28 -2.91 5.13
CA ALA A 116 4.10 -2.10 6.03
C ALA A 116 3.26 -1.33 7.05
N ALA A 117 2.19 -0.67 6.60
CA ALA A 117 1.25 0.01 7.50
C ALA A 117 0.59 -0.94 8.50
N ARG A 118 0.22 -2.14 8.05
CA ARG A 118 -0.34 -3.19 8.92
C ARG A 118 0.64 -3.64 9.99
N VAL A 119 1.91 -3.87 9.62
CA VAL A 119 2.97 -4.25 10.57
C VAL A 119 3.16 -3.15 11.63
N MET A 120 3.22 -1.88 11.22
CA MET A 120 3.35 -0.75 12.15
C MET A 120 2.16 -0.64 13.09
N ALA A 121 0.93 -0.81 12.58
CA ALA A 121 -0.27 -0.81 13.40
C ALA A 121 -0.27 -1.95 14.43
N MET A 122 0.13 -3.15 14.03
CA MET A 122 0.24 -4.30 14.94
C MET A 122 1.32 -4.11 16.00
N GLN A 123 2.48 -3.52 15.65
CA GLN A 123 3.52 -3.18 16.62
C GLN A 123 3.00 -2.18 17.65
N SER A 124 2.36 -1.10 17.20
CA SER A 124 1.77 -0.10 18.10
C SER A 124 0.70 -0.70 19.01
N ALA A 125 -0.15 -1.57 18.48
CA ALA A 125 -1.17 -2.29 19.27
C ALA A 125 -0.53 -3.20 20.33
N ASN A 126 0.54 -3.93 19.98
CA ASN A 126 1.27 -4.78 20.92
C ASN A 126 1.92 -3.97 22.04
N ASP A 127 2.54 -2.84 21.73
CA ASP A 127 3.15 -1.96 22.73
C ASP A 127 2.10 -1.34 23.66
N ASN A 128 0.96 -0.96 23.13
CA ASN A 128 -0.16 -0.49 23.96
C ASN A 128 -0.73 -1.59 24.85
N ALA A 129 -0.85 -2.83 24.35
CA ALA A 129 -1.29 -3.97 25.14
C ALA A 129 -0.32 -4.28 26.30
N LYS A 130 1.00 -4.20 26.07
CA LYS A 130 2.00 -4.38 27.12
C LYS A 130 1.86 -3.33 28.21
N LYS A 131 1.72 -2.04 27.85
CA LYS A 131 1.50 -0.95 28.81
C LYS A 131 0.24 -1.17 29.64
N LEU A 132 -0.85 -1.61 29.01
CA LEU A 132 -2.10 -1.91 29.70
C LEU A 132 -1.93 -3.08 30.69
N LEU A 133 -1.22 -4.14 30.31
CA LEU A 133 -0.90 -5.25 31.21
C LEU A 133 -0.09 -4.82 32.42
N GLU A 134 0.90 -3.95 32.24
CA GLU A 134 1.68 -3.39 33.35
C GLU A 134 0.79 -2.57 34.30
N GLN A 135 -0.07 -1.71 33.77
CA GLN A 135 -1.02 -0.93 34.58
C GLN A 135 -1.97 -1.83 35.36
N LEU A 136 -2.59 -2.81 34.72
CA LEU A 136 -3.48 -3.76 35.38
C LEU A 136 -2.76 -4.59 36.46
N SER A 137 -1.50 -4.97 36.23
CA SER A 137 -0.69 -5.67 37.22
C SER A 137 -0.44 -4.81 38.47
N LEU A 138 -0.14 -3.52 38.27
CA LEU A 138 0.01 -2.58 39.37
C LEU A 138 -1.28 -2.37 40.17
N GLU A 139 -2.40 -2.19 39.46
CA GLU A 139 -3.74 -2.05 40.08
C GLU A 139 -4.11 -3.32 40.86
N TYR A 140 -3.91 -4.49 40.27
CA TYR A 140 -4.15 -5.76 40.97
C TYR A 140 -3.33 -5.89 42.27
N ASN A 141 -2.04 -5.59 42.22
CA ASN A 141 -1.19 -5.64 43.40
C ASN A 141 -1.62 -4.64 44.48
N LYS A 142 -2.04 -3.44 44.08
CA LYS A 142 -2.60 -2.43 44.98
C LYS A 142 -3.88 -2.90 45.64
N LEU A 143 -4.83 -3.43 44.87
CA LEU A 143 -6.09 -3.97 45.39
C LEU A 143 -5.85 -5.16 46.31
N ARG A 144 -4.92 -6.05 45.95
CA ARG A 144 -4.52 -7.18 46.82
C ARG A 144 -3.97 -6.69 48.17
N GLN A 145 -3.08 -5.68 48.17
CA GLN A 145 -2.54 -5.11 49.41
C GLN A 145 -3.66 -4.47 50.24
N GLN A 146 -4.60 -3.73 49.62
CA GLN A 146 -5.73 -3.14 50.33
C GLN A 146 -6.64 -4.21 50.92
N SER A 147 -6.93 -5.30 50.21
CA SER A 147 -7.71 -6.42 50.73
C SER A 147 -7.07 -7.05 51.94
N ILE A 148 -5.75 -7.35 51.87
CA ILE A 148 -4.99 -7.90 53.02
C ILE A 148 -5.02 -6.94 54.20
N THR A 149 -4.85 -5.64 53.97
CA THR A 149 -4.88 -4.63 55.01
C THR A 149 -6.25 -4.56 55.69
N ASN A 150 -7.33 -4.60 54.92
CA ASN A 150 -8.70 -4.61 55.44
C ASN A 150 -8.98 -5.86 56.27
N GLU A 151 -8.57 -7.06 55.78
CA GLU A 151 -8.70 -8.31 56.52
C GLU A 151 -7.94 -8.28 57.85
N LEU A 152 -6.72 -7.70 57.90
CA LEU A 152 -5.96 -7.54 59.11
C LEU A 152 -6.63 -6.57 60.08
N LEU A 153 -7.22 -5.46 59.60
CA LEU A 153 -7.96 -4.51 60.41
C LEU A 153 -9.22 -5.12 61.01
N ASP A 154 -9.94 -5.94 60.24
CA ASP A 154 -11.15 -6.65 60.69
C ASP A 154 -10.82 -7.64 61.80
N ILE A 155 -9.69 -8.38 61.68
CA ILE A 155 -9.22 -9.32 62.72
C ILE A 155 -8.83 -8.56 64.01
N LEU A 156 -8.10 -7.46 63.87
CA LEU A 156 -7.68 -6.66 65.02
C LEU A 156 -8.84 -5.93 65.70
N GLY A 157 -9.80 -5.41 64.88
CA GLY A 157 -11.02 -4.75 65.38
C GLY A 157 -12.00 -5.70 66.04
N GLY A 158 -12.02 -6.99 65.65
CA GLY A 158 -12.84 -8.02 66.30
C GLY A 158 -12.33 -8.54 67.66
N GLN A 159 -11.07 -8.24 68.01
CA GLN A 159 -10.48 -8.62 69.32
C GLN A 159 -10.75 -7.62 70.45
N VAL A 160 -11.36 -6.49 70.17
CA VAL A 160 -11.67 -5.44 71.18
C VAL A 160 -13.18 -5.49 71.58
N ARG A 161 -13.67 -6.67 71.88
CA ARG A 161 -14.99 -6.87 72.51
C ARG A 161 -14.87 -7.90 73.61
#